data_affd091dc09db33a0c5ce3d83c9a188c
#
_entry.id   affd091dc09db33a0c5ce3d83c9a188c
#
_cell.length_a   1.000
_cell.length_b   1.000
_cell.length_c   1.000
_cell.angle_alpha   90.00
_cell.angle_beta   90.00
_cell.angle_gamma   90.00
#
_symmetry.space_group_name_H-M   'P 1'
#
loop_
_entity.id
_entity.type
_entity.pdbx_description
1 polymer ?
#
loop_
_entity_poly.entity_id
_entity_poly.type
_entity_poly.pdbx_seq_one_letter_code
_entity_poly.pdbx_strand_id
1 'polypeptide(L)'
;MTSIAAARARALLGLLTLPWILGGCAGSLFKTQVAPPTMYLLSADRAAPDAAAAGTAPATGAASTDLAVLKPRVRAGLDTERIAALYPDRRLDYFADARWSGPLDEVIQDLVLQLFHSRAGLTNVSADASAFGSAYWLEIEVADFQAEYPAGAASGTAPPTVRVHLLARLGSSGERRIIARFEAEARQPAESNRMSAIVDAYNRAANQTLMQIAANCTAALAPLASKAR
;
A
#
# COMPACT_ATOMS: atom_id res chain seq x y z
N MET A 1 51.90 22.76 -68.67
CA MET A 1 52.08 21.92 -67.49
C MET A 1 51.39 22.55 -66.24
N THR A 2 50.15 23.04 -66.36
CA THR A 2 49.49 23.82 -65.27
C THR A 2 48.06 23.34 -64.91
N SER A 3 47.64 22.19 -65.45
CA SER A 3 46.25 21.72 -65.28
C SER A 3 46.08 20.63 -64.21
N ILE A 4 47.10 19.98 -63.71
CA ILE A 4 46.99 18.83 -62.81
C ILE A 4 47.07 19.27 -61.32
N ALA A 5 47.66 20.42 -61.02
CA ALA A 5 47.75 20.92 -59.64
C ALA A 5 46.47 21.46 -59.08
N ALA A 6 45.58 22.01 -59.91
CA ALA A 6 44.30 22.59 -59.49
C ALA A 6 43.18 21.51 -59.11
N ALA A 7 43.28 20.33 -59.70
CA ALA A 7 42.34 19.22 -59.40
C ALA A 7 42.58 18.55 -58.04
N ARG A 8 43.84 18.50 -57.59
CA ARG A 8 44.26 17.91 -56.30
C ARG A 8 43.92 18.80 -55.09
N ALA A 9 43.92 20.12 -55.26
CA ALA A 9 43.52 21.05 -54.18
C ALA A 9 42.06 21.05 -53.90
N ARG A 10 41.15 20.79 -54.89
CA ARG A 10 39.73 20.70 -54.69
C ARG A 10 39.27 19.39 -54.07
N ALA A 11 39.98 18.28 -54.29
CA ALA A 11 39.70 16.99 -53.68
C ALA A 11 40.05 16.95 -52.18
N LEU A 12 41.09 17.67 -51.74
CA LEU A 12 41.50 17.75 -50.33
C LEU A 12 40.57 18.66 -49.50
N LEU A 13 39.95 19.69 -50.12
CA LEU A 13 39.02 20.57 -49.38
C LEU A 13 37.65 19.93 -49.15
N GLY A 14 37.23 18.99 -50.00
CA GLY A 14 35.95 18.26 -49.82
C GLY A 14 36.01 17.16 -48.76
N LEU A 15 37.21 16.67 -48.38
CA LEU A 15 37.36 15.59 -47.41
C LEU A 15 37.41 16.09 -45.96
N LEU A 16 37.63 17.39 -45.74
CA LEU A 16 37.79 17.98 -44.41
C LEU A 16 36.44 18.45 -43.80
N THR A 17 35.36 18.53 -44.60
CA THR A 17 34.07 19.05 -44.16
C THR A 17 33.03 17.94 -43.80
N LEU A 18 33.35 16.67 -44.06
CA LEU A 18 32.43 15.54 -43.90
C LEU A 18 32.25 15.05 -42.43
N PRO A 19 33.19 15.23 -41.48
CA PRO A 19 33.01 14.71 -40.11
C PRO A 19 32.08 15.55 -39.21
N TRP A 20 31.64 16.75 -39.62
CA TRP A 20 30.84 17.63 -38.75
C TRP A 20 29.32 17.43 -38.80
N ILE A 21 28.81 16.60 -39.71
CA ILE A 21 27.39 16.39 -39.90
C ILE A 21 26.88 15.18 -39.07
N LEU A 22 27.74 14.31 -38.54
CA LEU A 22 27.40 13.09 -37.81
C LEU A 22 27.29 13.28 -36.26
N GLY A 23 27.59 14.49 -35.75
CA GLY A 23 27.61 14.76 -34.29
C GLY A 23 26.28 15.17 -33.66
N GLY A 24 25.20 15.32 -34.42
CA GLY A 24 24.03 16.06 -33.94
C GLY A 24 22.87 15.26 -33.31
N CYS A 25 22.84 13.92 -33.37
CA CYS A 25 21.63 13.15 -32.98
C CYS A 25 21.80 12.18 -31.81
N ALA A 26 22.95 12.09 -31.16
CA ALA A 26 23.15 11.13 -30.09
C ALA A 26 22.68 11.59 -28.70
N GLY A 27 22.34 12.86 -28.51
CA GLY A 27 22.00 13.43 -27.19
C GLY A 27 20.57 13.26 -26.73
N SER A 28 19.61 12.95 -27.61
CA SER A 28 18.19 12.87 -27.25
C SER A 28 17.65 11.45 -27.03
N LEU A 29 18.40 10.43 -27.44
CA LEU A 29 17.98 9.02 -27.32
C LEU A 29 17.99 8.45 -25.90
N PHE A 30 18.64 9.15 -24.94
CA PHE A 30 18.74 8.67 -23.55
C PHE A 30 17.97 9.51 -22.54
N LYS A 31 17.23 10.52 -22.97
CA LYS A 31 16.32 11.25 -22.10
C LYS A 31 14.94 10.63 -22.20
N THR A 32 14.73 9.49 -21.55
CA THR A 32 13.39 9.01 -21.24
C THR A 32 12.80 9.99 -20.22
N GLN A 33 12.05 11.00 -20.68
CA GLN A 33 11.28 11.88 -19.83
C GLN A 33 10.00 11.14 -19.36
N VAL A 34 10.18 10.05 -18.62
CA VAL A 34 9.06 9.44 -17.89
C VAL A 34 8.92 10.29 -16.64
N ALA A 35 7.78 10.97 -16.50
CA ALA A 35 7.44 11.68 -15.28
C ALA A 35 7.49 10.68 -14.11
N PRO A 36 8.01 11.07 -12.94
CA PRO A 36 8.01 10.19 -11.78
C PRO A 36 6.56 9.83 -11.41
N PRO A 37 6.29 8.60 -10.99
CA PRO A 37 4.95 8.20 -10.58
C PRO A 37 4.49 9.01 -9.36
N THR A 38 3.19 9.28 -9.30
CA THR A 38 2.57 9.90 -8.13
C THR A 38 2.49 8.89 -7.00
N MET A 39 2.99 9.26 -5.81
CA MET A 39 2.94 8.41 -4.63
C MET A 39 1.67 8.71 -3.81
N TYR A 40 1.00 7.67 -3.37
CA TYR A 40 -0.20 7.74 -2.55
C TYR A 40 0.03 7.08 -1.19
N LEU A 41 -0.58 7.69 -0.17
CA LEU A 41 -0.54 7.24 1.22
C LEU A 41 -1.94 6.78 1.63
N LEU A 42 -2.01 5.70 2.41
CA LEU A 42 -3.19 5.38 3.17
C LEU A 42 -3.05 5.98 4.58
N SER A 43 -4.14 6.44 5.14
CA SER A 43 -4.17 7.01 6.48
C SER A 43 -5.29 6.39 7.30
N ALA A 44 -5.04 6.17 8.58
CA ALA A 44 -6.10 5.77 9.48
C ALA A 44 -7.11 6.92 9.58
N ASP A 45 -8.37 6.63 9.26
CA ASP A 45 -9.45 7.55 9.57
C ASP A 45 -9.47 7.72 11.09
N ARG A 46 -9.11 8.93 11.52
CA ARG A 46 -9.25 9.26 12.93
C ARG A 46 -10.77 9.24 13.19
N ALA A 47 -11.25 8.14 13.78
CA ALA A 47 -12.63 8.12 14.28
C ALA A 47 -12.80 9.42 15.04
N ALA A 48 -13.77 10.25 14.61
CA ALA A 48 -14.16 11.40 15.41
C ALA A 48 -14.35 10.84 16.83
N PRO A 49 -13.69 11.42 17.85
CA PRO A 49 -13.86 10.90 19.20
C PRO A 49 -15.36 10.83 19.43
N ASP A 50 -15.88 9.60 19.64
CA ASP A 50 -17.29 9.44 19.97
C ASP A 50 -17.57 10.44 21.06
N ALA A 51 -18.44 11.41 20.79
CA ALA A 51 -18.77 12.47 21.73
C ALA A 51 -19.34 11.90 23.05
N ALA A 52 -19.64 10.60 23.10
CA ALA A 52 -20.00 9.83 24.28
C ALA A 52 -18.78 9.38 25.12
N ALA A 53 -17.54 9.40 24.58
CA ALA A 53 -16.33 9.00 25.34
C ALA A 53 -15.58 10.19 25.94
N ALA A 54 -16.01 11.41 25.72
CA ALA A 54 -15.37 12.63 26.21
C ALA A 54 -15.49 12.86 27.73
N GLY A 55 -16.03 11.92 28.50
CA GLY A 55 -16.27 12.04 29.94
C GLY A 55 -15.66 10.96 30.83
N THR A 56 -15.02 9.94 30.28
CA THR A 56 -14.42 8.89 31.10
C THR A 56 -12.89 9.05 31.01
N ALA A 57 -12.29 9.61 32.06
CA ALA A 57 -10.85 9.51 32.29
C ALA A 57 -10.43 8.04 32.09
N PRO A 58 -9.22 7.76 31.54
CA PRO A 58 -8.74 6.40 31.38
C PRO A 58 -8.89 5.70 32.74
N ALA A 59 -9.68 4.62 32.77
CA ALA A 59 -9.89 3.86 33.98
C ALA A 59 -8.50 3.43 34.48
N THR A 60 -8.06 4.02 35.57
CA THR A 60 -6.82 3.69 36.26
C THR A 60 -6.92 2.21 36.66
N GLY A 61 -6.30 1.32 35.87
CA GLY A 61 -6.37 -0.13 36.09
C GLY A 61 -6.78 -0.97 34.88
N ALA A 62 -6.95 -0.41 33.70
CA ALA A 62 -7.00 -1.23 32.48
C ALA A 62 -5.64 -1.96 32.37
N ALA A 63 -5.65 -3.31 32.47
CA ALA A 63 -4.46 -4.10 32.25
C ALA A 63 -3.95 -3.76 30.85
N SER A 64 -2.72 -3.22 30.79
CA SER A 64 -2.09 -2.89 29.53
C SER A 64 -1.91 -4.19 28.74
N THR A 65 -2.55 -4.28 27.59
CA THR A 65 -2.43 -5.44 26.73
C THR A 65 -1.34 -5.15 25.70
N ASP A 66 -0.20 -5.81 25.85
CA ASP A 66 0.92 -5.69 24.92
C ASP A 66 0.65 -6.53 23.69
N LEU A 67 0.48 -5.88 22.55
CA LEU A 67 0.21 -6.52 21.26
C LEU A 67 1.31 -6.20 20.26
N ALA A 68 1.96 -7.24 19.74
CA ALA A 68 2.87 -7.11 18.61
C ALA A 68 2.11 -7.32 17.30
N VAL A 69 2.20 -6.37 16.38
CA VAL A 69 1.71 -6.51 15.00
C VAL A 69 2.85 -7.03 14.16
N LEU A 70 2.75 -8.29 13.73
CA LEU A 70 3.74 -8.89 12.86
C LEU A 70 3.66 -8.28 11.46
N LYS A 71 4.77 -8.35 10.72
CA LYS A 71 4.79 -7.90 9.32
C LYS A 71 3.70 -8.66 8.53
N PRO A 72 2.77 -7.95 7.87
CA PRO A 72 1.68 -8.58 7.14
C PRO A 72 2.21 -9.48 6.01
N ARG A 73 1.51 -10.58 5.77
CA ARG A 73 1.72 -11.38 4.57
C ARG A 73 0.85 -10.87 3.46
N VAL A 74 1.42 -10.64 2.30
CA VAL A 74 0.70 -10.16 1.14
C VAL A 74 0.67 -11.24 0.07
N ARG A 75 -0.49 -11.46 -0.53
CA ARG A 75 -0.66 -12.43 -1.62
C ARG A 75 0.26 -12.09 -2.79
N ALA A 76 0.82 -13.11 -3.42
CA ALA A 76 1.65 -12.96 -4.61
C ALA A 76 0.95 -12.09 -5.69
N GLY A 77 1.69 -11.15 -6.27
CA GLY A 77 1.17 -10.16 -7.21
C GLY A 77 0.65 -8.87 -6.57
N LEU A 78 0.36 -8.87 -5.26
CA LEU A 78 0.01 -7.65 -4.51
C LEU A 78 1.19 -7.14 -3.66
N ASP A 79 2.21 -7.96 -3.45
CA ASP A 79 3.41 -7.63 -2.67
C ASP A 79 4.35 -6.72 -3.48
N THR A 80 3.95 -5.47 -3.63
CA THR A 80 4.61 -4.45 -4.45
C THR A 80 4.14 -3.05 -4.03
N GLU A 81 4.90 -2.03 -4.43
CA GLU A 81 4.46 -0.62 -4.34
C GLU A 81 3.37 -0.25 -5.36
N ARG A 82 3.10 -1.11 -6.35
CA ARG A 82 2.17 -0.79 -7.44
C ARG A 82 0.74 -0.96 -7.00
N ILE A 83 -0.13 -0.04 -7.42
CA ILE A 83 -1.56 -0.09 -7.13
C ILE A 83 -2.24 -1.04 -8.12
N ALA A 84 -2.86 -2.09 -7.60
CA ALA A 84 -3.39 -3.20 -8.38
C ALA A 84 -4.78 -2.92 -8.96
N ALA A 85 -5.01 -3.35 -10.19
CA ALA A 85 -6.31 -3.35 -10.85
C ALA A 85 -6.65 -4.76 -11.37
N LEU A 86 -7.84 -5.25 -11.09
CA LEU A 86 -8.33 -6.54 -11.55
C LEU A 86 -9.43 -6.35 -12.60
N TYR A 87 -9.25 -6.98 -13.74
CA TYR A 87 -10.22 -6.94 -14.85
C TYR A 87 -11.11 -8.19 -14.88
N PRO A 88 -12.27 -8.13 -15.57
CA PRO A 88 -13.23 -9.24 -15.62
C PRO A 88 -12.68 -10.54 -16.22
N ASP A 89 -11.68 -10.44 -17.08
CA ASP A 89 -10.93 -11.57 -17.67
C ASP A 89 -9.91 -12.20 -16.71
N ARG A 90 -9.93 -11.81 -15.42
CA ARG A 90 -9.01 -12.21 -14.35
C ARG A 90 -7.58 -11.71 -14.53
N ARG A 91 -7.37 -10.76 -15.42
CA ARG A 91 -6.08 -10.11 -15.60
C ARG A 91 -5.82 -9.14 -14.45
N LEU A 92 -4.76 -9.38 -13.70
CA LEU A 92 -4.21 -8.44 -12.74
C LEU A 92 -3.26 -7.50 -13.47
N ASP A 93 -3.49 -6.21 -13.34
CA ASP A 93 -2.66 -5.16 -13.92
C ASP A 93 -2.39 -4.09 -12.85
N TYR A 94 -1.63 -3.05 -13.18
CA TYR A 94 -1.28 -2.01 -12.24
C TYR A 94 -1.41 -0.63 -12.89
N PHE A 95 -1.80 0.37 -12.10
CA PHE A 95 -1.82 1.75 -12.57
C PHE A 95 -0.39 2.24 -12.85
N ALA A 96 -0.17 2.77 -14.06
CA ALA A 96 1.17 3.06 -14.58
C ALA A 96 1.87 4.19 -13.80
N ASP A 97 1.14 5.26 -13.50
CA ASP A 97 1.68 6.51 -12.96
C ASP A 97 1.37 6.69 -11.47
N ALA A 98 0.97 5.61 -10.78
CA ALA A 98 0.56 5.64 -9.39
C ALA A 98 1.21 4.51 -8.59
N ARG A 99 1.68 4.83 -7.40
CA ARG A 99 2.29 3.88 -6.46
C ARG A 99 1.87 4.17 -5.04
N TRP A 100 1.90 3.17 -4.20
CA TRP A 100 1.90 3.35 -2.76
C TRP A 100 3.21 3.98 -2.29
N SER A 101 3.23 4.54 -1.08
CA SER A 101 4.43 5.13 -0.45
C SER A 101 5.54 4.13 -0.13
N GLY A 102 5.23 2.83 -0.21
CA GLY A 102 6.14 1.71 0.01
C GLY A 102 5.50 0.39 -0.41
N PRO A 103 6.19 -0.74 -0.20
CA PRO A 103 5.61 -2.08 -0.38
C PRO A 103 4.32 -2.24 0.42
N LEU A 104 3.34 -2.96 -0.12
CA LEU A 104 2.00 -3.04 0.47
C LEU A 104 2.00 -3.62 1.89
N ASP A 105 2.89 -4.53 2.20
CA ASP A 105 3.06 -5.09 3.55
C ASP A 105 3.44 -4.01 4.58
N GLU A 106 4.34 -3.09 4.22
CA GLU A 106 4.73 -1.97 5.07
C GLU A 106 3.60 -0.94 5.21
N VAL A 107 2.95 -0.60 4.10
CA VAL A 107 1.81 0.34 4.09
C VAL A 107 0.66 -0.18 4.98
N ILE A 108 0.35 -1.47 4.92
CA ILE A 108 -0.70 -2.06 5.77
C ILE A 108 -0.24 -2.14 7.23
N GLN A 109 1.02 -2.48 7.51
CA GLN A 109 1.55 -2.49 8.87
C GLN A 109 1.44 -1.12 9.53
N ASP A 110 1.86 -0.08 8.84
CA ASP A 110 1.77 1.30 9.32
C ASP A 110 0.33 1.73 9.59
N LEU A 111 -0.60 1.39 8.67
CA LEU A 111 -2.02 1.70 8.82
C LEU A 111 -2.63 0.99 10.03
N VAL A 112 -2.28 -0.28 10.25
CA VAL A 112 -2.68 -1.06 11.44
C VAL A 112 -2.19 -0.39 12.71
N LEU A 113 -0.91 -0.05 12.77
CA LEU A 113 -0.30 0.61 13.94
C LEU A 113 -1.00 1.93 14.25
N GLN A 114 -1.21 2.79 13.25
CA GLN A 114 -1.91 4.06 13.42
C GLN A 114 -3.33 3.88 13.98
N LEU A 115 -4.07 2.92 13.44
CA LEU A 115 -5.44 2.65 13.83
C LEU A 115 -5.53 2.06 15.25
N PHE A 116 -4.64 1.14 15.60
CA PHE A 116 -4.65 0.49 16.90
C PHE A 116 -4.15 1.43 18.02
N HIS A 117 -3.18 2.30 17.75
CA HIS A 117 -2.75 3.33 18.70
C HIS A 117 -3.86 4.34 19.04
N SER A 118 -4.79 4.58 18.13
CA SER A 118 -5.88 5.52 18.35
C SER A 118 -7.04 4.93 19.17
N ARG A 119 -7.01 3.63 19.51
CA ARG A 119 -8.12 2.95 20.18
C ARG A 119 -7.86 2.72 21.67
N ALA A 120 -8.83 3.10 22.48
CA ALA A 120 -8.84 2.81 23.90
C ALA A 120 -8.88 1.29 24.15
N GLY A 121 -7.97 0.77 24.98
CA GLY A 121 -7.93 -0.65 25.35
C GLY A 121 -6.73 -1.45 24.81
N LEU A 122 -5.97 -0.90 23.85
CA LEU A 122 -4.67 -1.44 23.42
C LEU A 122 -3.60 -0.40 23.73
N THR A 123 -2.89 -0.58 24.83
CA THR A 123 -1.98 0.48 25.35
C THR A 123 -0.58 0.39 24.78
N ASN A 124 -0.10 -0.79 24.46
CA ASN A 124 1.22 -1.02 23.87
C ASN A 124 1.09 -1.84 22.60
N VAL A 125 1.04 -1.15 21.45
CA VAL A 125 1.07 -1.79 20.13
C VAL A 125 2.42 -1.51 19.49
N SER A 126 3.13 -2.54 19.08
CA SER A 126 4.45 -2.41 18.45
C SER A 126 4.53 -3.20 17.16
N ALA A 127 5.39 -2.77 16.25
CA ALA A 127 5.69 -3.48 15.00
C ALA A 127 6.65 -4.67 15.22
N ASP A 128 7.31 -4.74 16.37
CA ASP A 128 8.34 -5.73 16.65
C ASP A 128 7.96 -6.59 17.86
N ALA A 129 7.71 -7.87 17.60
CA ALA A 129 7.43 -8.85 18.64
C ALA A 129 8.68 -9.22 19.49
N SER A 130 9.87 -8.96 18.97
CA SER A 130 11.12 -9.43 19.60
C SER A 130 11.65 -8.47 20.64
N ALA A 131 11.37 -7.16 20.51
CA ALA A 131 12.02 -6.14 21.33
C ALA A 131 11.55 -6.10 22.79
N PHE A 132 10.28 -6.50 23.09
CA PHE A 132 9.67 -6.31 24.41
C PHE A 132 8.89 -7.51 24.95
N GLY A 133 8.93 -8.67 24.30
CA GLY A 133 8.24 -9.86 24.78
C GLY A 133 6.73 -9.69 24.88
N SER A 134 6.09 -9.12 23.85
CA SER A 134 4.64 -8.89 23.83
C SER A 134 3.85 -10.14 24.22
N ALA A 135 2.86 -9.98 25.09
CA ALA A 135 2.02 -11.08 25.56
C ALA A 135 1.18 -11.71 24.45
N TYR A 136 0.82 -10.89 23.45
CA TYR A 136 0.00 -11.27 22.30
C TYR A 136 0.62 -10.80 21.00
N TRP A 137 0.29 -11.49 19.91
CA TRP A 137 0.69 -11.11 18.57
C TRP A 137 -0.50 -11.17 17.60
N LEU A 138 -0.50 -10.27 16.64
CA LEU A 138 -1.44 -10.19 15.53
C LEU A 138 -0.70 -10.38 14.22
N GLU A 139 -1.07 -11.39 13.45
CA GLU A 139 -0.63 -11.61 12.08
C GLU A 139 -1.79 -11.30 11.13
N ILE A 140 -1.51 -10.53 10.10
CA ILE A 140 -2.48 -10.17 9.05
C ILE A 140 -2.00 -10.74 7.72
N GLU A 141 -2.92 -11.33 6.98
CA GLU A 141 -2.72 -11.75 5.60
C GLU A 141 -3.63 -10.92 4.69
N VAL A 142 -3.04 -10.25 3.72
CA VAL A 142 -3.74 -9.48 2.69
C VAL A 142 -4.08 -10.44 1.56
N ALA A 143 -5.33 -10.90 1.52
CA ALA A 143 -5.83 -11.83 0.51
C ALA A 143 -6.23 -11.08 -0.78
N ASP A 144 -6.93 -9.94 -0.66
CA ASP A 144 -7.27 -9.08 -1.78
C ASP A 144 -7.05 -7.61 -1.40
N PHE A 145 -6.47 -6.87 -2.33
CA PHE A 145 -6.24 -5.42 -2.22
C PHE A 145 -6.14 -4.83 -3.63
N GLN A 146 -7.28 -4.76 -4.34
CA GLN A 146 -7.32 -4.37 -5.74
C GLN A 146 -8.57 -3.56 -6.10
N ALA A 147 -8.47 -2.78 -7.17
CA ALA A 147 -9.59 -2.13 -7.81
C ALA A 147 -10.19 -3.06 -8.88
N GLU A 148 -11.42 -3.50 -8.71
CA GLU A 148 -12.12 -4.43 -9.60
C GLU A 148 -12.96 -3.65 -10.62
N TYR A 149 -12.66 -3.79 -11.90
CA TYR A 149 -13.43 -3.18 -12.98
C TYR A 149 -14.64 -4.05 -13.35
N PRO A 150 -15.82 -3.43 -13.62
CA PRO A 150 -17.01 -4.17 -13.96
C PRO A 150 -16.92 -4.80 -15.36
N ALA A 151 -17.61 -5.92 -15.56
CA ALA A 151 -17.73 -6.55 -16.84
C ALA A 151 -18.51 -5.66 -17.85
N GLY A 152 -18.07 -5.65 -19.12
CA GLY A 152 -18.74 -4.89 -20.20
C GLY A 152 -18.42 -3.40 -20.24
N ALA A 153 -17.71 -2.83 -19.27
CA ALA A 153 -17.15 -1.50 -19.41
C ALA A 153 -15.98 -1.56 -20.40
N ALA A 154 -16.01 -0.70 -21.42
CA ALA A 154 -14.81 -0.48 -22.22
C ALA A 154 -13.67 -0.13 -21.25
N SER A 155 -12.54 -0.82 -21.37
CA SER A 155 -11.42 -0.72 -20.45
C SER A 155 -11.14 0.75 -20.11
N GLY A 156 -11.35 1.14 -18.86
CA GLY A 156 -10.99 2.45 -18.34
C GLY A 156 -12.07 3.53 -18.34
N THR A 157 -13.35 3.25 -18.67
CA THR A 157 -14.41 4.27 -18.66
C THR A 157 -15.28 4.25 -17.41
N ALA A 158 -15.60 3.09 -16.86
CA ALA A 158 -16.39 2.97 -15.63
C ALA A 158 -15.50 3.02 -14.39
N PRO A 159 -16.00 3.62 -13.29
CA PRO A 159 -15.29 3.58 -12.02
C PRO A 159 -15.23 2.15 -11.48
N PRO A 160 -14.08 1.71 -10.93
CA PRO A 160 -13.96 0.40 -10.31
C PRO A 160 -14.56 0.38 -8.91
N THR A 161 -14.76 -0.84 -8.38
CA THR A 161 -15.02 -1.08 -6.96
C THR A 161 -13.74 -1.60 -6.32
N VAL A 162 -13.26 -0.95 -5.30
CA VAL A 162 -12.10 -1.43 -4.53
C VAL A 162 -12.56 -2.54 -3.60
N ARG A 163 -11.84 -3.65 -3.63
CA ARG A 163 -11.99 -4.78 -2.72
C ARG A 163 -10.77 -4.90 -1.84
N VAL A 164 -11.01 -4.92 -0.52
CA VAL A 164 -10.01 -5.23 0.50
C VAL A 164 -10.51 -6.44 1.29
N HIS A 165 -9.70 -7.51 1.34
CA HIS A 165 -10.01 -8.73 2.07
C HIS A 165 -8.79 -9.12 2.90
N LEU A 166 -8.96 -9.14 4.21
CA LEU A 166 -7.93 -9.40 5.20
C LEU A 166 -8.30 -10.61 6.06
N LEU A 167 -7.33 -11.49 6.27
CA LEU A 167 -7.39 -12.57 7.24
C LEU A 167 -6.47 -12.22 8.40
N ALA A 168 -6.90 -12.42 9.63
CA ALA A 168 -6.10 -12.12 10.79
C ALA A 168 -6.06 -13.29 11.79
N ARG A 169 -4.92 -13.48 12.42
CA ARG A 169 -4.68 -14.46 13.48
C ARG A 169 -4.15 -13.74 14.71
N LEU A 170 -4.87 -13.87 15.81
CA LEU A 170 -4.46 -13.40 17.12
C LEU A 170 -3.91 -14.57 17.93
N GLY A 171 -2.72 -14.46 18.48
CA GLY A 171 -2.10 -15.50 19.27
C GLY A 171 -1.52 -15.01 20.59
N SER A 172 -1.31 -15.93 21.53
CA SER A 172 -0.60 -15.73 22.78
C SER A 172 0.85 -16.19 22.65
N SER A 173 1.79 -15.32 23.01
CA SER A 173 3.20 -15.65 23.01
C SER A 173 3.54 -16.64 24.13
N GLY A 174 2.99 -16.44 25.33
CA GLY A 174 3.22 -17.33 26.47
C GLY A 174 2.66 -18.73 26.30
N GLU A 175 1.43 -18.84 25.79
CA GLU A 175 0.76 -20.14 25.56
C GLU A 175 1.12 -20.76 24.19
N ARG A 176 1.82 -20.03 23.34
CA ARG A 176 2.24 -20.47 21.98
C ARG A 176 1.08 -21.03 21.14
N ARG A 177 -0.10 -20.44 21.26
CA ARG A 177 -1.31 -20.88 20.54
C ARG A 177 -2.04 -19.72 19.90
N ILE A 178 -2.80 -20.02 18.86
CA ILE A 178 -3.76 -19.07 18.27
C ILE A 178 -4.96 -18.99 19.19
N ILE A 179 -5.33 -17.78 19.57
CA ILE A 179 -6.51 -17.47 20.39
C ILE A 179 -7.75 -17.34 19.51
N ALA A 180 -7.62 -16.61 18.40
CA ALA A 180 -8.73 -16.34 17.50
C ALA A 180 -8.26 -16.15 16.05
N ARG A 181 -9.20 -16.34 15.12
CA ARG A 181 -9.04 -16.02 13.70
C ARG A 181 -10.20 -15.13 13.29
N PHE A 182 -9.89 -14.14 12.48
CA PHE A 182 -10.85 -13.16 11.98
C PHE A 182 -10.71 -13.07 10.46
N GLU A 183 -11.81 -12.76 9.84
CA GLU A 183 -11.91 -12.43 8.43
C GLU A 183 -12.69 -11.14 8.31
N ALA A 184 -12.22 -10.21 7.49
CA ALA A 184 -12.88 -8.95 7.22
C ALA A 184 -12.75 -8.61 5.74
N GLU A 185 -13.87 -8.26 5.12
CA GLU A 185 -13.92 -7.83 3.73
C GLU A 185 -14.72 -6.53 3.63
N ALA A 186 -14.23 -5.61 2.80
CA ALA A 186 -14.95 -4.41 2.41
C ALA A 186 -14.86 -4.20 0.90
N ARG A 187 -15.96 -3.68 0.35
CA ARG A 187 -16.06 -3.25 -1.04
C ARG A 187 -16.51 -1.81 -1.08
N GLN A 188 -15.71 -0.95 -1.71
CA GLN A 188 -15.99 0.48 -1.81
C GLN A 188 -15.96 0.92 -3.27
N PRO A 189 -17.09 1.40 -3.84
CA PRO A 189 -17.08 1.95 -5.16
C PRO A 189 -16.27 3.24 -5.19
N ALA A 190 -15.44 3.41 -6.22
CA ALA A 190 -14.82 4.69 -6.50
C ALA A 190 -15.87 5.66 -7.07
N GLU A 191 -15.83 6.91 -6.66
CA GLU A 191 -16.79 7.93 -7.14
C GLU A 191 -16.59 8.26 -8.63
N SER A 192 -15.40 8.07 -9.13
CA SER A 192 -15.04 8.26 -10.53
C SER A 192 -13.82 7.41 -10.89
N ASN A 193 -13.56 7.24 -12.19
CA ASN A 193 -12.36 6.55 -12.67
C ASN A 193 -11.13 7.48 -12.70
N ARG A 194 -10.92 8.23 -11.60
CA ARG A 194 -9.74 9.06 -11.36
C ARG A 194 -8.94 8.45 -10.22
N MET A 195 -7.62 8.53 -10.32
CA MET A 195 -6.73 7.89 -9.35
C MET A 195 -6.99 8.36 -7.91
N SER A 196 -7.25 9.65 -7.69
CA SER A 196 -7.61 10.16 -6.35
C SER A 196 -8.87 9.50 -5.78
N ALA A 197 -9.95 9.41 -6.58
CA ALA A 197 -11.19 8.77 -6.13
C ALA A 197 -11.04 7.26 -5.91
N ILE A 198 -10.17 6.60 -6.67
CA ILE A 198 -9.84 5.19 -6.49
C ILE A 198 -9.05 5.01 -5.18
N VAL A 199 -8.06 5.86 -4.91
CA VAL A 199 -7.28 5.82 -3.66
C VAL A 199 -8.16 6.11 -2.45
N ASP A 200 -9.09 7.06 -2.55
CA ASP A 200 -10.07 7.32 -1.49
C ASP A 200 -10.94 6.09 -1.21
N ALA A 201 -11.33 5.34 -2.24
CA ALA A 201 -12.05 4.07 -2.07
C ALA A 201 -11.17 3.01 -1.39
N TYR A 202 -9.87 2.92 -1.73
CA TYR A 202 -8.92 2.06 -1.02
C TYR A 202 -8.81 2.44 0.45
N ASN A 203 -8.68 3.74 0.75
CA ASN A 203 -8.57 4.20 2.12
C ASN A 203 -9.82 3.84 2.94
N ARG A 204 -11.03 4.07 2.40
CA ARG A 204 -12.28 3.68 3.05
C ARG A 204 -12.39 2.17 3.27
N ALA A 205 -12.08 1.36 2.25
CA ALA A 205 -12.15 -0.10 2.35
C ALA A 205 -11.15 -0.65 3.38
N ALA A 206 -9.90 -0.18 3.34
CA ALA A 206 -8.85 -0.59 4.28
C ALA A 206 -9.20 -0.22 5.73
N ASN A 207 -9.63 1.02 5.96
CA ASN A 207 -10.07 1.45 7.29
C ASN A 207 -11.25 0.62 7.79
N GLN A 208 -12.25 0.35 6.96
CA GLN A 208 -13.41 -0.45 7.34
C GLN A 208 -13.02 -1.87 7.77
N THR A 209 -12.17 -2.57 6.98
CA THR A 209 -11.72 -3.93 7.31
C THR A 209 -10.85 -3.96 8.57
N LEU A 210 -9.92 -3.01 8.69
CA LEU A 210 -9.04 -2.94 9.86
C LEU A 210 -9.80 -2.56 11.13
N MET A 211 -10.83 -1.71 11.04
CA MET A 211 -11.70 -1.43 12.18
C MET A 211 -12.46 -2.67 12.67
N GLN A 212 -12.93 -3.53 11.78
CA GLN A 212 -13.56 -4.80 12.15
C GLN A 212 -12.55 -5.74 12.84
N ILE A 213 -11.35 -5.88 12.30
CA ILE A 213 -10.29 -6.69 12.91
C ILE A 213 -9.94 -6.14 14.30
N ALA A 214 -9.76 -4.84 14.45
CA ALA A 214 -9.43 -4.21 15.73
C ALA A 214 -10.54 -4.44 16.78
N ALA A 215 -11.81 -4.30 16.41
CA ALA A 215 -12.94 -4.59 17.28
C ALA A 215 -12.96 -6.06 17.73
N ASN A 216 -12.75 -6.99 16.80
CA ASN A 216 -12.67 -8.41 17.08
C ASN A 216 -11.48 -8.77 17.98
N CYS A 217 -10.31 -8.17 17.76
CA CYS A 217 -9.14 -8.33 18.63
C CYS A 217 -9.43 -7.85 20.05
N THR A 218 -10.00 -6.66 20.22
CA THR A 218 -10.33 -6.12 21.53
C THR A 218 -11.34 -7.03 22.26
N ALA A 219 -12.37 -7.51 21.57
CA ALA A 219 -13.34 -8.43 22.13
C ALA A 219 -12.72 -9.77 22.56
N ALA A 220 -11.77 -10.30 21.78
CA ALA A 220 -11.10 -11.56 22.12
C ALA A 220 -10.11 -11.40 23.28
N LEU A 221 -9.51 -10.24 23.46
CA LEU A 221 -8.54 -9.95 24.53
C LEU A 221 -9.21 -9.56 25.85
N ALA A 222 -10.42 -8.99 25.84
CA ALA A 222 -11.12 -8.54 27.05
C ALA A 222 -11.27 -9.61 28.15
N PRO A 223 -11.69 -10.87 27.87
CA PRO A 223 -11.82 -11.90 28.91
C PRO A 223 -10.46 -12.39 29.44
N LEU A 224 -9.37 -12.22 28.68
CA LEU A 224 -8.02 -12.64 29.07
C LEU A 224 -7.40 -11.62 30.06
N ALA A 225 -7.64 -10.34 29.83
CA ALA A 225 -7.22 -9.27 30.73
C ALA A 225 -7.89 -9.37 32.12
N SER A 226 -9.14 -9.86 32.20
CA SER A 226 -9.85 -10.06 33.46
C SER A 226 -9.34 -11.28 34.26
N LYS A 227 -8.77 -12.27 33.60
CA LYS A 227 -8.27 -13.52 34.22
C LYS A 227 -6.85 -13.38 34.80
N ALA A 228 -6.12 -12.35 34.36
CA ALA A 228 -4.76 -12.05 34.81
C ALA A 228 -4.70 -11.22 36.11
N ARG A 229 -5.85 -10.85 36.68
CA ARG A 229 -6.03 -10.25 38.02
C ARG A 229 -6.39 -11.29 39.05
#